data_ee620c62effd0cd5b8550717c63e159b
#
_entry.id   ee620c62effd0cd5b8550717c63e159b
#
_cell.length_a   1.000
_cell.length_b   1.000
_cell.length_c   1.000
_cell.angle_alpha   90.00
_cell.angle_beta   90.00
_cell.angle_gamma   90.00
#
_symmetry.space_group_name_H-M   'P 1'
#
loop_
_entity.id
_entity.type
_entity.pdbx_description
1 polymer ?
#
loop_
_entity_poly.entity_id
_entity_poly.type
_entity_poly.pdbx_seq_one_letter_code
_entity_poly.pdbx_strand_id
1 'polypeptide(L)'
;PPLGLRLNEGLGVADSQTKCDTFFRKLGSGNTGCFLIRQEGVATMKTYHQLTQHERYLIASMRHARMSTKTIALRLGRHRSTIHREVQRNKSTYDGHYGAEKAHSYAVARLRRCRRGPQYSRQEMGRVELMLRNWWSPQQISGVLRGRKGMQISAQTIYRHIQRDKRRGGDLWRQTRIMSKYGRKRYGRQDSRGVLPGKTHISKRPAGVETRKRIGHWEGDTVMGSDMRHCVLTLVERKTGYTIIKKLTARNKEQASLASVQAVVEHQRRFKTITFDNGTEFHDYKFIERHGQVKCYFATPYHSWERGTNENTNGLIRQYLPKGTSMAHITQADCDRIQKCLNDRPRKRLGYQTPAALLHRA
;
A
#
# COMPACT_ATOMS: atom_id res chain seq x y z
N PRO A 1 -0.97 49.58 27.10
CA PRO A 1 -0.60 49.13 28.42
C PRO A 1 -1.22 47.79 28.76
N PRO A 2 -0.52 47.06 29.59
CA PRO A 2 -0.50 45.59 29.53
C PRO A 2 -1.25 44.97 30.71
N LEU A 3 -1.12 43.64 30.83
CA LEU A 3 -1.41 42.76 31.96
C LEU A 3 -2.31 41.60 31.52
N GLY A 4 -2.07 40.35 31.81
CA GLY A 4 -1.23 39.76 32.83
C GLY A 4 -1.19 38.25 32.66
N LEU A 5 -0.07 37.74 33.08
CA LEU A 5 0.22 36.32 33.29
C LEU A 5 -0.77 35.64 34.24
N ARG A 6 -1.18 34.41 33.95
CA ARG A 6 -1.38 33.37 34.96
C ARG A 6 -0.90 32.02 34.46
N LEU A 7 0.13 31.54 35.14
CA LEU A 7 0.54 30.15 35.23
C LEU A 7 -0.55 29.35 35.95
N ASN A 8 -0.83 28.16 35.50
CA ASN A 8 -1.31 27.09 36.39
C ASN A 8 -0.66 25.78 35.96
N GLU A 9 0.12 25.27 36.88
CA GLU A 9 0.71 23.94 36.94
C GLU A 9 -0.39 22.89 37.15
N GLY A 10 -0.13 21.68 36.71
CA GLY A 10 -0.85 20.52 37.26
C GLY A 10 -1.01 19.32 36.36
N LEU A 11 -0.04 18.40 36.41
CA LEU A 11 -0.20 16.95 36.52
C LEU A 11 -0.89 16.16 35.42
N GLY A 12 -0.14 15.23 34.86
CA GLY A 12 -0.69 14.09 34.14
C GLY A 12 0.35 13.35 33.32
N VAL A 13 1.42 12.83 33.93
CA VAL A 13 2.26 11.80 33.33
C VAL A 13 1.47 10.48 33.39
N ALA A 14 0.95 10.03 32.29
CA ALA A 14 0.36 8.72 32.11
C ALA A 14 1.18 7.92 31.09
N ASP A 15 1.98 7.07 31.64
CA ASP A 15 2.34 5.70 31.26
C ASP A 15 2.23 5.33 29.76
N SER A 16 3.37 5.48 29.07
CA SER A 16 3.58 5.04 27.68
C SER A 16 4.36 3.73 27.59
N GLN A 17 4.45 2.93 28.66
CA GLN A 17 5.30 1.72 28.70
C GLN A 17 4.64 0.42 28.26
N THR A 18 3.30 0.37 28.11
CA THR A 18 2.59 -0.88 27.82
C THR A 18 2.35 -1.20 26.34
N LYS A 19 2.83 -0.37 25.41
CA LYS A 19 2.60 -0.60 23.95
C LYS A 19 3.84 -1.01 23.16
N CYS A 20 4.98 -1.18 23.78
CA CYS A 20 6.23 -1.55 23.08
C CYS A 20 6.46 -3.05 22.97
N ASP A 21 5.91 -3.87 23.87
CA ASP A 21 6.23 -5.28 23.95
C ASP A 21 5.52 -6.17 22.90
N THR A 22 4.43 -5.70 22.31
CA THR A 22 3.64 -6.50 21.34
C THR A 22 4.12 -6.36 19.89
N PHE A 23 4.99 -5.39 19.58
CA PHE A 23 5.45 -5.15 18.21
C PHE A 23 6.71 -5.96 17.83
N PHE A 24 7.47 -6.43 18.81
CA PHE A 24 8.75 -7.12 18.59
C PHE A 24 8.66 -8.65 18.45
N ARG A 25 7.51 -9.26 18.72
CA ARG A 25 7.33 -10.72 18.60
C ARG A 25 7.07 -11.25 17.19
N LYS A 26 7.01 -10.39 16.17
CA LYS A 26 6.64 -10.76 14.78
C LYS A 26 7.70 -10.52 13.72
N LEU A 27 8.94 -10.22 14.09
CA LEU A 27 10.04 -10.13 13.14
C LEU A 27 11.02 -11.29 13.38
N GLY A 28 10.76 -12.38 12.66
CA GLY A 28 11.62 -13.55 12.62
C GLY A 28 13.01 -13.23 12.09
N SER A 29 14.00 -13.77 12.79
CA SER A 29 15.37 -14.13 12.40
C SER A 29 16.08 -13.21 11.38
N GLY A 30 16.67 -12.16 11.88
CA GLY A 30 17.78 -11.47 11.23
C GLY A 30 18.73 -10.96 12.33
N ASN A 31 19.93 -11.51 12.33
CA ASN A 31 21.00 -11.34 13.31
C ASN A 31 21.32 -9.88 13.68
N THR A 32 20.60 -9.29 14.61
CA THR A 32 21.03 -8.14 15.39
C THR A 32 20.68 -8.38 16.85
N GLY A 33 21.60 -9.03 17.56
CA GLY A 33 21.45 -9.24 18.98
C GLY A 33 21.57 -7.91 19.75
N CYS A 34 20.43 -7.43 20.31
CA CYS A 34 20.41 -6.37 21.32
C CYS A 34 20.63 -7.00 22.72
N PHE A 35 21.67 -6.59 23.42
CA PHE A 35 21.86 -6.92 24.83
C PHE A 35 21.49 -5.73 25.71
N LEU A 36 20.55 -5.95 26.63
CA LEU A 36 20.21 -5.00 27.70
C LEU A 36 21.21 -5.15 28.85
N ILE A 37 21.97 -4.11 29.14
CA ILE A 37 22.75 -4.00 30.38
C ILE A 37 21.98 -3.02 31.28
N ARG A 38 21.45 -3.51 32.40
CA ARG A 38 20.83 -2.68 33.44
C ARG A 38 21.95 -1.96 34.21
N GLN A 39 22.04 -0.65 34.06
CA GLN A 39 22.57 0.27 35.04
C GLN A 39 21.41 1.16 35.50
N GLU A 40 21.38 1.47 36.77
CA GLU A 40 20.31 2.25 37.40
C GLU A 40 20.06 3.55 36.65
N GLY A 41 18.86 3.68 36.10
CA GLY A 41 18.28 4.93 35.64
C GLY A 41 17.98 5.11 34.17
N VAL A 42 18.64 4.45 33.18
CA VAL A 42 18.28 4.61 31.76
C VAL A 42 18.73 3.41 30.94
N ALA A 43 17.83 2.70 30.30
CA ALA A 43 18.12 1.62 29.36
C ALA A 43 18.55 2.19 27.99
N THR A 44 19.86 2.37 27.79
CA THR A 44 20.40 2.69 26.48
C THR A 44 20.57 1.42 25.64
N MET A 45 19.89 1.30 24.51
CA MET A 45 20.15 0.24 23.54
C MET A 45 21.54 0.42 22.94
N LYS A 46 22.52 -0.40 23.39
CA LYS A 46 23.84 -0.44 22.74
C LYS A 46 23.75 -1.21 21.44
N THR A 47 23.91 -0.52 20.32
CA THR A 47 24.04 -1.16 19.01
C THR A 47 25.28 -2.04 18.96
N TYR A 48 25.12 -3.32 18.59
CA TYR A 48 26.26 -4.23 18.45
C TYR A 48 27.13 -3.79 17.27
N HIS A 49 28.42 -3.57 17.54
CA HIS A 49 29.43 -3.34 16.52
C HIS A 49 30.40 -4.51 16.47
N GLN A 50 30.73 -4.95 15.25
CA GLN A 50 31.72 -5.99 15.06
C GLN A 50 33.12 -5.51 15.54
N LEU A 51 33.97 -6.49 15.88
CA LEU A 51 35.35 -6.16 16.25
C LEU A 51 36.08 -5.50 15.08
N THR A 52 36.76 -4.40 15.37
CA THR A 52 37.58 -3.67 14.41
C THR A 52 38.93 -4.39 14.20
N GLN A 53 39.67 -3.98 13.17
CA GLN A 53 41.02 -4.47 12.95
C GLN A 53 41.93 -4.13 14.13
N HIS A 54 41.84 -2.92 14.65
CA HIS A 54 42.58 -2.45 15.80
C HIS A 54 42.31 -3.28 17.06
N GLU A 55 41.07 -3.61 17.37
CA GLU A 55 40.71 -4.48 18.50
C GLU A 55 41.32 -5.88 18.34
N ARG A 56 41.45 -6.40 17.10
CA ARG A 56 42.11 -7.69 16.83
C ARG A 56 43.61 -7.63 17.12
N TYR A 57 44.27 -6.52 16.81
CA TYR A 57 45.69 -6.33 17.21
C TYR A 57 45.86 -6.29 18.73
N LEU A 58 44.97 -5.55 19.43
CA LEU A 58 44.98 -5.51 20.89
C LEU A 58 44.71 -6.91 21.50
N ILE A 59 43.79 -7.70 20.94
CA ILE A 59 43.51 -9.06 21.38
C ILE A 59 44.78 -9.92 21.18
N ALA A 60 45.47 -9.83 20.06
CA ALA A 60 46.68 -10.59 19.78
C ALA A 60 47.80 -10.24 20.77
N SER A 61 48.05 -8.94 20.96
CA SER A 61 49.08 -8.46 21.93
C SER A 61 48.79 -8.91 23.36
N MET A 62 47.55 -8.75 23.84
CA MET A 62 47.15 -9.17 25.19
C MET A 62 47.19 -10.69 25.37
N ARG A 63 46.91 -11.46 24.31
CA ARG A 63 47.06 -12.91 24.35
C ARG A 63 48.54 -13.33 24.39
N HIS A 64 49.41 -12.64 23.67
CA HIS A 64 50.87 -12.86 23.76
C HIS A 64 51.36 -12.59 25.17
N ALA A 65 50.82 -11.56 25.85
CA ALA A 65 51.05 -11.29 27.26
C ALA A 65 50.35 -12.28 28.24
N ARG A 66 49.81 -13.41 27.73
CA ARG A 66 49.13 -14.47 28.49
C ARG A 66 47.92 -14.00 29.32
N MET A 67 47.27 -12.88 28.95
CA MET A 67 46.11 -12.40 29.65
C MET A 67 44.89 -13.33 29.42
N SER A 68 44.04 -13.43 30.45
CA SER A 68 42.81 -14.22 30.36
C SER A 68 41.78 -13.57 29.43
N THR A 69 40.92 -14.37 28.78
CA THR A 69 39.83 -13.87 27.93
C THR A 69 38.90 -12.93 28.68
N LYS A 70 38.74 -13.12 30.01
CA LYS A 70 37.94 -12.23 30.87
C LYS A 70 38.57 -10.85 30.97
N THR A 71 39.89 -10.79 31.22
CA THR A 71 40.66 -9.54 31.33
C THR A 71 40.71 -8.79 30.00
N ILE A 72 40.90 -9.50 28.88
CA ILE A 72 40.89 -8.91 27.53
C ILE A 72 39.52 -8.29 27.24
N ALA A 73 38.43 -8.98 27.54
CA ALA A 73 37.09 -8.53 27.34
C ALA A 73 36.78 -7.24 28.15
N LEU A 74 37.20 -7.20 29.41
CA LEU A 74 37.06 -6.05 30.29
C LEU A 74 37.77 -4.82 29.71
N ARG A 75 39.05 -4.98 29.30
CA ARG A 75 39.86 -3.87 28.75
C ARG A 75 39.30 -3.32 27.43
N LEU A 76 38.69 -4.14 26.60
CA LEU A 76 38.10 -3.75 25.32
C LEU A 76 36.62 -3.29 25.45
N GLY A 77 36.05 -3.32 26.65
CA GLY A 77 34.64 -3.01 26.85
C GLY A 77 33.68 -3.93 26.05
N ARG A 78 34.13 -5.22 25.86
CA ARG A 78 33.39 -6.22 25.11
C ARG A 78 32.95 -7.36 26.00
N HIS A 79 31.88 -8.08 25.60
CA HIS A 79 31.46 -9.25 26.35
C HIS A 79 32.46 -10.41 26.18
N ARG A 80 32.71 -11.16 27.25
CA ARG A 80 33.65 -12.30 27.26
C ARG A 80 33.42 -13.29 26.13
N SER A 81 32.16 -13.62 25.81
CA SER A 81 31.81 -14.53 24.73
C SER A 81 32.19 -14.01 23.33
N THR A 82 32.22 -12.68 23.14
CA THR A 82 32.67 -12.09 21.87
C THR A 82 34.15 -12.35 21.64
N ILE A 83 34.99 -12.12 22.66
CA ILE A 83 36.42 -12.36 22.58
C ILE A 83 36.68 -13.87 22.42
N HIS A 84 36.03 -14.71 23.21
CA HIS A 84 36.17 -16.16 23.13
C HIS A 84 35.85 -16.68 21.71
N ARG A 85 34.67 -16.26 21.15
CA ARG A 85 34.26 -16.67 19.78
C ARG A 85 35.23 -16.14 18.72
N GLU A 86 35.75 -14.94 18.86
CA GLU A 86 36.71 -14.36 17.93
C GLU A 86 38.00 -15.20 17.89
N VAL A 87 38.54 -15.48 19.07
CA VAL A 87 39.76 -16.29 19.19
C VAL A 87 39.54 -17.70 18.65
N GLN A 88 38.48 -18.40 19.07
CA GLN A 88 38.19 -19.75 18.61
C GLN A 88 37.98 -19.87 17.10
N ARG A 89 37.31 -18.86 16.49
CA ARG A 89 37.05 -18.88 15.06
C ARG A 89 38.26 -18.55 14.18
N ASN A 90 39.25 -17.88 14.73
CA ASN A 90 40.35 -17.30 13.95
C ASN A 90 41.74 -17.76 14.41
N LYS A 91 41.83 -18.65 15.41
CA LYS A 91 43.09 -19.30 15.73
C LYS A 91 43.53 -20.20 14.58
N SER A 92 44.80 -20.31 14.36
CA SER A 92 45.37 -21.24 13.41
C SER A 92 45.03 -22.69 13.82
N THR A 93 44.69 -23.52 12.85
CA THR A 93 44.41 -24.95 13.06
C THR A 93 45.68 -25.76 13.29
N TYR A 94 46.81 -25.21 12.87
CA TYR A 94 48.10 -25.91 12.95
C TYR A 94 48.79 -25.72 14.33
N ASP A 95 48.94 -24.48 14.77
CA ASP A 95 49.69 -24.14 16.01
C ASP A 95 48.82 -23.53 17.11
N GLY A 96 47.51 -23.38 16.87
CA GLY A 96 46.58 -22.76 17.81
C GLY A 96 46.78 -21.25 18.03
N HIS A 97 47.75 -20.65 17.32
CA HIS A 97 48.10 -19.24 17.50
C HIS A 97 47.03 -18.33 16.92
N TYR A 98 46.75 -17.21 17.58
CA TYR A 98 45.84 -16.17 17.12
C TYR A 98 46.60 -14.99 16.51
N GLY A 99 46.63 -14.88 15.19
CA GLY A 99 47.25 -13.76 14.48
C GLY A 99 46.22 -12.73 14.08
N ALA A 100 46.41 -11.44 14.44
CA ALA A 100 45.46 -10.36 14.21
C ALA A 100 45.11 -10.16 12.73
N GLU A 101 46.13 -10.18 11.86
CA GLU A 101 45.93 -10.00 10.40
C GLU A 101 45.13 -11.12 9.76
N LYS A 102 45.54 -12.39 10.08
CA LYS A 102 44.78 -13.54 9.59
C LYS A 102 43.33 -13.53 10.12
N ALA A 103 43.15 -13.20 11.40
CA ALA A 103 41.84 -13.08 12.00
C ALA A 103 40.98 -12.02 11.31
N HIS A 104 41.59 -10.87 10.96
CA HIS A 104 40.88 -9.81 10.21
C HIS A 104 40.53 -10.26 8.78
N SER A 105 41.48 -10.84 8.05
CA SER A 105 41.24 -11.33 6.70
C SER A 105 40.13 -12.40 6.66
N TYR A 106 40.14 -13.35 7.62
CA TYR A 106 39.08 -14.35 7.76
C TYR A 106 37.72 -13.74 8.08
N ALA A 107 37.68 -12.73 8.95
CA ALA A 107 36.44 -12.04 9.26
C ALA A 107 35.88 -11.29 8.04
N VAL A 108 36.74 -10.60 7.27
CA VAL A 108 36.35 -9.92 6.02
C VAL A 108 35.90 -10.94 4.96
N ALA A 109 36.59 -12.04 4.81
CA ALA A 109 36.23 -13.11 3.86
C ALA A 109 34.85 -13.72 4.21
N ARG A 110 34.58 -13.97 5.50
CA ARG A 110 33.26 -14.43 5.95
C ARG A 110 32.16 -13.39 5.66
N LEU A 111 32.40 -12.12 5.93
CA LEU A 111 31.47 -11.05 5.61
C LEU A 111 31.16 -10.98 4.11
N ARG A 112 32.20 -11.15 3.26
CA ARG A 112 32.00 -11.18 1.79
C ARG A 112 31.16 -12.39 1.36
N ARG A 113 31.39 -13.57 1.94
CA ARG A 113 30.60 -14.79 1.67
C ARG A 113 29.16 -14.67 2.15
N CYS A 114 28.92 -14.00 3.28
CA CYS A 114 27.57 -13.77 3.81
C CYS A 114 26.79 -12.69 3.02
N ARG A 115 27.45 -11.84 2.23
CA ARG A 115 26.80 -10.87 1.36
C ARG A 115 26.19 -11.63 0.19
N ARG A 116 24.92 -11.95 0.30
CA ARG A 116 24.15 -12.44 -0.84
C ARG A 116 24.14 -11.35 -1.90
N GLY A 117 24.44 -11.71 -3.15
CA GLY A 117 24.23 -10.86 -4.31
C GLY A 117 22.77 -10.44 -4.47
N PRO A 118 22.43 -9.62 -5.46
CA PRO A 118 21.05 -9.26 -5.73
C PRO A 118 20.23 -10.53 -5.97
N GLN A 119 19.14 -10.70 -5.22
CA GLN A 119 18.26 -11.88 -5.29
C GLN A 119 17.56 -12.00 -6.64
N TYR A 120 17.40 -10.88 -7.35
CA TYR A 120 16.72 -10.78 -8.63
C TYR A 120 17.64 -10.11 -9.65
N SER A 121 17.61 -10.60 -10.89
CA SER A 121 18.34 -10.05 -12.01
C SER A 121 17.80 -8.66 -12.40
N ARG A 122 18.58 -7.89 -13.17
CA ARG A 122 18.15 -6.60 -13.69
C ARG A 122 16.91 -6.73 -14.59
N GLN A 123 16.82 -7.80 -15.39
CA GLN A 123 15.68 -8.05 -16.25
C GLN A 123 14.41 -8.34 -15.45
N GLU A 124 14.49 -9.14 -14.38
CA GLU A 124 13.35 -9.42 -13.49
C GLU A 124 12.83 -8.16 -12.81
N MET A 125 13.76 -7.32 -12.32
CA MET A 125 13.36 -6.05 -11.71
C MET A 125 12.79 -5.07 -12.74
N GLY A 126 13.28 -5.06 -13.97
CA GLY A 126 12.71 -4.27 -15.08
C GLY A 126 11.25 -4.66 -15.38
N ARG A 127 10.91 -5.96 -15.31
CA ARG A 127 9.49 -6.41 -15.42
C ARG A 127 8.64 -5.86 -14.28
N VAL A 128 9.16 -5.85 -13.05
CA VAL A 128 8.46 -5.28 -11.88
C VAL A 128 8.25 -3.78 -12.07
N GLU A 129 9.25 -3.06 -12.56
CA GLU A 129 9.16 -1.62 -12.83
C GLU A 129 8.12 -1.31 -13.91
N LEU A 130 8.07 -2.08 -14.98
CA LEU A 130 7.04 -1.94 -16.02
C LEU A 130 5.63 -2.10 -15.45
N MET A 131 5.41 -3.11 -14.59
CA MET A 131 4.12 -3.29 -13.91
C MET A 131 3.81 -2.14 -12.95
N LEU A 132 4.81 -1.58 -12.25
CA LEU A 132 4.63 -0.38 -11.41
C LEU A 132 4.23 0.82 -12.25
N ARG A 133 4.87 1.06 -13.41
CA ARG A 133 4.53 2.13 -14.34
C ARG A 133 3.10 1.99 -14.91
N ASN A 134 2.59 0.77 -14.99
CA ASN A 134 1.18 0.48 -15.28
C ASN A 134 0.26 0.60 -14.05
N TRP A 135 0.69 1.30 -13.02
CA TRP A 135 -0.06 1.58 -11.79
C TRP A 135 -0.46 0.36 -10.96
N TRP A 136 0.18 -0.79 -11.15
CA TRP A 136 -0.06 -1.94 -10.30
C TRP A 136 0.59 -1.74 -8.93
N SER A 137 -0.10 -2.14 -7.87
CA SER A 137 0.48 -2.09 -6.53
C SER A 137 1.49 -3.21 -6.31
N PRO A 138 2.50 -3.04 -5.43
CA PRO A 138 3.43 -4.11 -5.06
C PRO A 138 2.77 -5.44 -4.68
N GLN A 139 1.61 -5.40 -4.00
CA GLN A 139 0.85 -6.61 -3.69
C GLN A 139 0.25 -7.28 -4.92
N GLN A 140 -0.26 -6.51 -5.88
CA GLN A 140 -0.79 -7.05 -7.13
C GLN A 140 0.31 -7.71 -7.95
N ILE A 141 1.46 -7.05 -8.08
CA ILE A 141 2.63 -7.59 -8.78
C ILE A 141 3.11 -8.89 -8.12
N SER A 142 3.31 -8.87 -6.81
CA SER A 142 3.71 -10.06 -6.05
C SER A 142 2.70 -11.21 -6.21
N GLY A 143 1.40 -10.92 -6.17
CA GLY A 143 0.36 -11.93 -6.30
C GLY A 143 0.30 -12.58 -7.69
N VAL A 144 0.44 -11.79 -8.74
CA VAL A 144 0.45 -12.29 -10.13
C VAL A 144 1.71 -13.10 -10.42
N LEU A 145 2.89 -12.61 -9.99
CA LEU A 145 4.15 -13.29 -10.24
C LEU A 145 4.27 -14.60 -9.46
N ARG A 146 3.66 -14.68 -8.25
CA ARG A 146 3.60 -15.93 -7.48
C ARG A 146 2.83 -17.04 -8.19
N GLY A 147 1.77 -16.70 -8.93
CA GLY A 147 0.96 -17.66 -9.70
C GLY A 147 1.62 -18.14 -11.00
N ARG A 148 2.69 -17.48 -11.47
CA ARG A 148 3.44 -17.85 -12.67
C ARG A 148 4.73 -18.58 -12.27
N LYS A 149 4.98 -19.75 -12.84
CA LYS A 149 6.26 -20.46 -12.64
C LYS A 149 7.41 -19.54 -13.02
N GLY A 150 8.29 -19.19 -12.06
CA GLY A 150 9.53 -18.48 -12.36
C GLY A 150 9.95 -17.40 -11.36
N MET A 151 9.09 -16.47 -10.94
CA MET A 151 9.53 -15.37 -10.09
C MET A 151 8.67 -15.24 -8.82
N GLN A 152 9.27 -15.52 -7.66
CA GLN A 152 8.62 -15.36 -6.37
C GLN A 152 9.18 -14.13 -5.65
N ILE A 153 8.60 -12.96 -5.91
CA ILE A 153 8.98 -11.72 -5.26
C ILE A 153 7.95 -11.29 -4.23
N SER A 154 8.39 -10.90 -3.03
CA SER A 154 7.49 -10.38 -2.00
C SER A 154 7.14 -8.91 -2.27
N ALA A 155 5.94 -8.49 -1.88
CA ALA A 155 5.55 -7.08 -1.94
C ALA A 155 6.52 -6.19 -1.15
N GLN A 156 7.07 -6.67 -0.04
CA GLN A 156 8.05 -5.94 0.76
C GLN A 156 9.36 -5.69 0.00
N THR A 157 9.82 -6.66 -0.79
CA THR A 157 11.01 -6.49 -1.64
C THR A 157 10.78 -5.41 -2.68
N ILE A 158 9.58 -5.37 -3.29
CA ILE A 158 9.19 -4.34 -4.25
C ILE A 158 9.14 -2.96 -3.57
N TYR A 159 8.55 -2.84 -2.37
CA TYR A 159 8.57 -1.59 -1.61
C TYR A 159 9.99 -1.11 -1.28
N ARG A 160 10.89 -2.02 -0.90
CA ARG A 160 12.31 -1.68 -0.66
C ARG A 160 13.00 -1.19 -1.93
N HIS A 161 12.67 -1.78 -3.08
CA HIS A 161 13.18 -1.33 -4.37
C HIS A 161 12.72 0.10 -4.69
N ILE A 162 11.41 0.39 -4.56
CA ILE A 162 10.84 1.73 -4.75
C ILE A 162 11.49 2.75 -3.81
N GLN A 163 11.70 2.40 -2.53
CA GLN A 163 12.38 3.29 -1.58
C GLN A 163 13.84 3.56 -1.97
N ARG A 164 14.55 2.54 -2.48
CA ARG A 164 15.92 2.69 -2.95
C ARG A 164 15.99 3.57 -4.19
N ASP A 165 15.07 3.39 -5.13
CA ASP A 165 14.91 4.23 -6.31
C ASP A 165 14.66 5.69 -5.91
N LYS A 166 13.73 5.95 -5.00
CA LYS A 166 13.43 7.28 -4.47
C LYS A 166 14.66 7.96 -3.87
N ARG A 167 15.47 7.23 -3.07
CA ARG A 167 16.71 7.78 -2.48
C ARG A 167 17.75 8.14 -3.52
N ARG A 168 17.68 7.56 -4.72
CA ARG A 168 18.56 7.82 -5.88
C ARG A 168 17.98 8.87 -6.83
N GLY A 169 16.89 9.56 -6.47
CA GLY A 169 16.21 10.55 -7.29
C GLY A 169 15.20 9.98 -8.30
N GLY A 170 14.92 8.67 -8.26
CA GLY A 170 13.96 8.05 -9.17
C GLY A 170 12.49 8.35 -8.84
N ASP A 171 11.60 8.00 -9.74
CA ASP A 171 10.18 8.39 -9.77
C ASP A 171 9.18 7.25 -9.48
N LEU A 172 9.63 6.02 -9.30
CA LEU A 172 8.75 4.85 -9.11
C LEU A 172 7.76 5.01 -7.94
N TRP A 173 8.13 5.77 -6.92
CA TRP A 173 7.26 6.04 -5.77
C TRP A 173 5.97 6.78 -6.14
N ARG A 174 6.00 7.60 -7.23
CA ARG A 174 4.83 8.36 -7.71
C ARG A 174 3.73 7.44 -8.23
N GLN A 175 4.09 6.23 -8.67
CA GLN A 175 3.16 5.21 -9.16
C GLN A 175 2.41 4.50 -8.05
N THR A 176 2.73 4.75 -6.77
CA THR A 176 2.09 4.08 -5.64
C THR A 176 1.08 4.98 -4.93
N ARG A 177 -0.11 4.43 -4.62
CA ARG A 177 -1.17 5.18 -3.92
C ARG A 177 -0.79 5.64 -2.51
N ILE A 178 -0.02 4.82 -1.80
CA ILE A 178 0.26 5.01 -0.37
C ILE A 178 1.42 5.99 -0.19
N MET A 179 2.47 5.87 -1.00
CA MET A 179 3.67 6.68 -0.88
C MET A 179 3.50 8.09 -1.49
N SER A 180 2.48 8.27 -2.34
CA SER A 180 2.17 9.57 -2.97
C SER A 180 1.18 10.42 -2.18
N LYS A 181 0.56 9.92 -1.11
CA LYS A 181 -0.43 10.66 -0.33
C LYS A 181 0.21 11.39 0.85
N TYR A 182 0.05 12.72 0.87
CA TYR A 182 0.23 13.54 2.05
C TYR A 182 -1.08 13.60 2.84
N GLY A 183 -1.07 13.15 4.10
CA GLY A 183 -2.08 13.38 5.12
C GLY A 183 -3.57 13.13 4.76
N ARG A 184 -4.35 12.62 5.69
CA ARG A 184 -5.83 12.57 5.58
C ARG A 184 -6.42 13.80 6.24
N LYS A 185 -7.03 14.71 5.45
CA LYS A 185 -7.92 15.74 6.02
C LYS A 185 -9.29 15.11 6.29
N ARG A 186 -9.78 15.21 7.52
CA ARG A 186 -11.17 14.87 7.87
C ARG A 186 -12.04 16.09 7.59
N TYR A 187 -13.07 15.90 6.77
CA TYR A 187 -14.10 16.94 6.55
C TYR A 187 -15.44 16.39 7.02
N GLY A 188 -16.08 17.09 7.95
CA GLY A 188 -17.49 17.00 8.20
C GLY A 188 -18.21 18.09 7.38
N ARG A 189 -19.21 17.75 6.61
CA ARG A 189 -20.08 18.71 5.92
C ARG A 189 -21.51 18.21 6.00
N GLN A 190 -22.42 19.05 6.44
CA GLN A 190 -23.86 18.81 6.34
C GLN A 190 -24.29 18.93 4.88
N ASP A 191 -25.18 18.05 4.45
CA ASP A 191 -25.69 17.99 3.09
C ASP A 191 -27.14 18.48 3.06
N SER A 192 -27.42 19.49 2.23
CA SER A 192 -28.75 20.10 2.02
C SER A 192 -29.45 19.55 0.77
N ARG A 193 -29.04 18.38 0.25
CA ARG A 193 -29.65 17.81 -0.96
C ARG A 193 -31.06 17.29 -0.68
N GLY A 194 -32.03 17.76 -1.51
CA GLY A 194 -33.42 17.38 -1.39
C GLY A 194 -33.71 15.90 -1.55
N VAL A 195 -34.80 15.45 -0.96
CA VAL A 195 -35.31 14.07 -1.08
C VAL A 195 -36.01 13.89 -2.42
N LEU A 196 -35.55 12.96 -3.25
CA LEU A 196 -36.17 12.60 -4.52
C LEU A 196 -37.44 11.74 -4.26
N PRO A 197 -38.66 12.23 -4.60
CA PRO A 197 -39.85 11.44 -4.41
C PRO A 197 -39.96 10.26 -5.39
N GLY A 198 -40.57 9.15 -4.94
CA GLY A 198 -40.84 7.99 -5.77
C GLY A 198 -39.64 7.06 -6.06
N LYS A 199 -38.44 7.34 -5.55
CA LYS A 199 -37.27 6.49 -5.74
C LYS A 199 -37.38 5.15 -4.98
N THR A 200 -36.87 4.08 -5.58
CA THR A 200 -36.79 2.78 -4.92
C THR A 200 -35.55 2.75 -4.00
N HIS A 201 -35.79 2.66 -2.69
CA HIS A 201 -34.71 2.61 -1.69
C HIS A 201 -33.91 1.31 -1.78
N ILE A 202 -32.62 1.36 -1.43
CA ILE A 202 -31.69 0.21 -1.48
C ILE A 202 -32.18 -0.99 -0.66
N SER A 203 -32.96 -0.78 0.39
CA SER A 203 -33.54 -1.87 1.21
C SER A 203 -34.48 -2.79 0.41
N LYS A 204 -35.08 -2.30 -0.68
CA LYS A 204 -35.93 -3.08 -1.58
C LYS A 204 -35.12 -3.84 -2.65
N ARG A 205 -33.79 -3.70 -2.65
CA ARG A 205 -32.89 -4.41 -3.55
C ARG A 205 -32.85 -5.89 -3.20
N PRO A 206 -32.88 -6.84 -4.15
CA PRO A 206 -32.80 -8.27 -3.84
C PRO A 206 -31.59 -8.63 -2.98
N ALA A 207 -31.80 -9.40 -1.90
CA ALA A 207 -30.74 -9.78 -0.97
C ALA A 207 -29.55 -10.48 -1.65
N GLY A 208 -29.80 -11.21 -2.75
CA GLY A 208 -28.76 -11.86 -3.56
C GLY A 208 -27.71 -10.91 -4.12
N VAL A 209 -28.01 -9.61 -4.21
CA VAL A 209 -27.05 -8.59 -4.69
C VAL A 209 -25.90 -8.39 -3.68
N GLU A 210 -26.18 -8.52 -2.39
CA GLU A 210 -25.18 -8.38 -1.34
C GLU A 210 -24.13 -9.49 -1.37
N THR A 211 -24.55 -10.70 -1.77
CA THR A 211 -23.64 -11.86 -1.83
C THR A 211 -22.57 -11.76 -2.89
N ARG A 212 -22.73 -10.85 -3.87
CA ARG A 212 -21.84 -10.67 -5.04
C ARG A 212 -21.58 -11.96 -5.85
N LYS A 213 -22.48 -12.93 -5.75
CA LYS A 213 -22.32 -14.22 -6.45
C LYS A 213 -22.71 -14.14 -7.94
N ARG A 214 -23.66 -13.25 -8.30
CA ARG A 214 -24.15 -13.09 -9.67
C ARG A 214 -23.64 -11.78 -10.28
N ILE A 215 -23.42 -11.77 -11.60
CA ILE A 215 -23.10 -10.58 -12.38
C ILE A 215 -24.38 -9.83 -12.73
N GLY A 216 -24.25 -8.54 -13.00
CA GLY A 216 -25.32 -7.68 -13.47
C GLY A 216 -25.79 -6.64 -12.46
N HIS A 217 -25.13 -6.54 -11.32
CA HIS A 217 -25.45 -5.56 -10.29
C HIS A 217 -24.38 -4.49 -10.21
N TRP A 218 -24.76 -3.26 -10.62
CA TRP A 218 -23.84 -2.15 -10.80
C TRP A 218 -24.03 -1.08 -9.74
N GLU A 219 -22.96 -0.36 -9.44
CA GLU A 219 -22.99 0.86 -8.63
C GLU A 219 -22.61 2.02 -9.53
N GLY A 220 -23.46 3.06 -9.56
CA GLY A 220 -23.24 4.27 -10.36
C GLY A 220 -22.84 5.47 -9.50
N ASP A 221 -21.90 6.29 -9.98
CA ASP A 221 -21.43 7.50 -9.32
C ASP A 221 -20.84 8.48 -10.33
N THR A 222 -20.63 9.74 -9.91
CA THR A 222 -19.92 10.74 -10.70
C THR A 222 -18.60 11.14 -10.04
N VAL A 223 -17.56 11.33 -10.84
CA VAL A 223 -16.27 11.83 -10.39
C VAL A 223 -16.06 13.22 -10.97
N MET A 224 -16.12 14.24 -10.09
CA MET A 224 -16.06 15.66 -10.46
C MET A 224 -14.66 16.17 -10.74
N GLY A 225 -14.51 17.05 -11.73
CA GLY A 225 -13.34 17.92 -11.90
C GLY A 225 -13.32 19.08 -10.89
N SER A 226 -12.27 19.89 -10.92
CA SER A 226 -12.14 21.10 -10.08
C SER A 226 -13.12 22.21 -10.48
N ASP A 227 -13.50 22.25 -11.75
CA ASP A 227 -14.44 23.21 -12.32
C ASP A 227 -15.91 22.94 -11.96
N MET A 228 -16.18 21.87 -11.21
CA MET A 228 -17.51 21.43 -10.77
C MET A 228 -18.52 21.20 -11.91
N ARG A 229 -18.15 21.42 -13.16
CA ARG A 229 -18.95 21.25 -14.38
C ARG A 229 -18.63 19.94 -15.08
N HIS A 230 -17.36 19.76 -15.47
CA HIS A 230 -16.94 18.57 -16.19
C HIS A 230 -16.71 17.41 -15.21
N CYS A 231 -17.26 16.26 -15.54
CA CYS A 231 -17.15 15.06 -14.72
C CYS A 231 -17.13 13.79 -15.58
N VAL A 232 -16.94 12.67 -14.94
CA VAL A 232 -17.11 11.36 -15.56
C VAL A 232 -18.15 10.55 -14.78
N LEU A 233 -19.06 9.90 -15.48
CA LEU A 233 -19.92 8.86 -14.93
C LEU A 233 -19.11 7.58 -14.79
N THR A 234 -19.27 6.91 -13.66
CA THR A 234 -18.64 5.61 -13.38
C THR A 234 -19.71 4.59 -13.05
N LEU A 235 -19.70 3.47 -13.74
CA LEU A 235 -20.53 2.31 -13.43
C LEU A 235 -19.61 1.15 -13.09
N VAL A 236 -19.76 0.58 -11.89
CA VAL A 236 -18.89 -0.49 -11.39
C VAL A 236 -19.69 -1.73 -11.08
N GLU A 237 -19.36 -2.84 -11.73
CA GLU A 237 -20.01 -4.13 -11.50
C GLU A 237 -19.53 -4.73 -10.15
N ARG A 238 -20.47 -5.12 -9.30
CA ARG A 238 -20.18 -5.47 -7.89
C ARG A 238 -19.38 -6.75 -7.69
N LYS A 239 -19.60 -7.78 -8.52
CA LYS A 239 -18.91 -9.08 -8.42
C LYS A 239 -17.49 -8.97 -8.98
N THR A 240 -17.34 -8.53 -10.18
CA THR A 240 -16.06 -8.49 -10.91
C THR A 240 -15.24 -7.24 -10.61
N GLY A 241 -15.91 -6.11 -10.29
CA GLY A 241 -15.30 -4.79 -10.22
C GLY A 241 -14.96 -4.22 -11.60
N TYR A 242 -15.59 -4.74 -12.65
CA TYR A 242 -15.49 -4.15 -13.97
C TYR A 242 -16.06 -2.73 -13.95
N THR A 243 -15.36 -1.82 -14.56
CA THR A 243 -15.65 -0.39 -14.49
C THR A 243 -15.90 0.13 -15.89
N ILE A 244 -17.00 0.85 -16.07
CA ILE A 244 -17.30 1.65 -17.26
C ILE A 244 -17.14 3.11 -16.90
N ILE A 245 -16.53 3.91 -17.78
CA ILE A 245 -16.29 5.34 -17.56
C ILE A 245 -16.80 6.09 -18.79
N LYS A 246 -17.77 7.00 -18.58
CA LYS A 246 -18.32 7.86 -19.63
C LYS A 246 -18.04 9.32 -19.30
N LYS A 247 -17.55 10.09 -20.28
CA LYS A 247 -17.32 11.52 -20.16
C LYS A 247 -18.66 12.27 -20.14
N LEU A 248 -18.79 13.22 -19.19
CA LEU A 248 -19.89 14.16 -19.16
C LEU A 248 -19.33 15.58 -19.29
N THR A 249 -19.91 16.39 -20.18
CA THR A 249 -19.54 17.81 -20.36
C THR A 249 -20.20 18.72 -19.34
N ALA A 250 -21.29 18.25 -18.73
CA ALA A 250 -21.96 18.92 -17.63
C ALA A 250 -22.50 17.88 -16.64
N ARG A 251 -22.55 18.27 -15.36
CA ARG A 251 -23.19 17.48 -14.31
C ARG A 251 -24.68 17.80 -14.28
N ASN A 252 -25.42 17.24 -15.22
CA ASN A 252 -26.87 17.34 -15.28
C ASN A 252 -27.52 15.96 -15.45
N LYS A 253 -28.85 15.91 -15.21
CA LYS A 253 -29.61 14.67 -15.23
C LYS A 253 -29.70 14.08 -16.64
N GLU A 254 -29.79 14.91 -17.67
CA GLU A 254 -29.93 14.52 -19.07
C GLU A 254 -28.67 13.75 -19.54
N GLN A 255 -27.48 14.33 -19.32
CA GLN A 255 -26.24 13.68 -19.74
C GLN A 255 -25.94 12.41 -18.94
N ALA A 256 -26.22 12.43 -17.63
CA ALA A 256 -26.02 11.26 -16.79
C ALA A 256 -26.95 10.10 -17.18
N SER A 257 -28.21 10.41 -17.50
CA SER A 257 -29.19 9.41 -17.96
C SER A 257 -28.84 8.85 -19.31
N LEU A 258 -28.51 9.69 -20.30
CA LEU A 258 -28.11 9.24 -21.64
C LEU A 258 -26.85 8.38 -21.58
N ALA A 259 -25.81 8.81 -20.87
CA ALA A 259 -24.58 8.05 -20.71
C ALA A 259 -24.80 6.70 -19.98
N SER A 260 -25.73 6.67 -19.01
CA SER A 260 -26.11 5.42 -18.32
C SER A 260 -26.83 4.48 -19.27
N VAL A 261 -27.80 4.96 -20.05
CA VAL A 261 -28.52 4.15 -21.05
C VAL A 261 -27.55 3.63 -22.12
N GLN A 262 -26.65 4.48 -22.63
CA GLN A 262 -25.65 4.07 -23.61
C GLN A 262 -24.77 2.93 -23.05
N ALA A 263 -24.28 3.07 -21.81
CA ALA A 263 -23.49 2.01 -21.18
C ALA A 263 -24.26 0.70 -20.98
N VAL A 264 -25.57 0.80 -20.66
CA VAL A 264 -26.45 -0.37 -20.55
C VAL A 264 -26.64 -1.05 -21.89
N VAL A 265 -26.91 -0.30 -22.95
CA VAL A 265 -27.12 -0.84 -24.32
C VAL A 265 -25.85 -1.53 -24.84
N GLU A 266 -24.69 -0.91 -24.66
CA GLU A 266 -23.39 -1.49 -25.04
C GLU A 266 -23.11 -2.83 -24.34
N HIS A 267 -23.69 -3.04 -23.14
CA HIS A 267 -23.46 -4.22 -22.31
C HIS A 267 -24.75 -4.91 -21.85
N GLN A 268 -25.82 -4.84 -22.63
CA GLN A 268 -27.23 -5.13 -22.24
C GLN A 268 -27.42 -6.43 -21.44
N ARG A 269 -26.81 -7.55 -21.86
CA ARG A 269 -26.94 -8.85 -21.18
C ARG A 269 -26.30 -8.88 -19.78
N ARG A 270 -25.53 -7.85 -19.42
CA ARG A 270 -24.74 -7.76 -18.21
C ARG A 270 -25.27 -6.75 -17.20
N PHE A 271 -26.44 -6.12 -17.48
CA PHE A 271 -27.11 -5.22 -16.58
C PHE A 271 -28.44 -5.78 -16.08
N LYS A 272 -28.63 -5.79 -14.77
CA LYS A 272 -29.89 -6.15 -14.09
C LYS A 272 -30.35 -5.02 -13.19
N THR A 273 -29.45 -4.48 -12.38
CA THR A 273 -29.76 -3.38 -11.47
C THR A 273 -28.61 -2.37 -11.42
N ILE A 274 -28.93 -1.11 -11.19
CA ILE A 274 -27.97 -0.05 -10.92
C ILE A 274 -28.33 0.59 -9.58
N THR A 275 -27.32 0.77 -8.70
CA THR A 275 -27.49 1.47 -7.42
C THR A 275 -26.77 2.81 -7.50
N PHE A 276 -27.51 3.90 -7.37
CA PHE A 276 -27.00 5.27 -7.37
C PHE A 276 -26.96 5.86 -5.95
N ASP A 277 -26.27 6.99 -5.79
CA ASP A 277 -26.48 7.86 -4.63
C ASP A 277 -27.74 8.75 -4.84
N ASN A 278 -27.94 9.67 -3.90
CA ASN A 278 -29.01 10.63 -4.00
C ASN A 278 -28.59 11.90 -4.75
N GLY A 279 -27.59 11.82 -5.64
CA GLY A 279 -27.17 12.96 -6.46
C GLY A 279 -28.27 13.43 -7.40
N THR A 280 -28.38 14.75 -7.59
CA THR A 280 -29.38 15.37 -8.47
C THR A 280 -29.22 14.96 -9.93
N GLU A 281 -28.02 14.57 -10.34
CA GLU A 281 -27.72 14.04 -11.66
C GLU A 281 -28.40 12.71 -11.98
N PHE A 282 -28.89 11.98 -10.97
CA PHE A 282 -29.60 10.70 -11.15
C PHE A 282 -31.11 10.83 -10.97
N HIS A 283 -31.66 12.06 -10.96
CA HIS A 283 -33.10 12.29 -10.77
C HIS A 283 -33.94 11.77 -11.92
N ASP A 284 -33.38 11.64 -13.12
CA ASP A 284 -34.10 11.07 -14.28
C ASP A 284 -33.91 9.54 -14.41
N TYR A 285 -33.86 8.84 -13.26
CA TYR A 285 -33.67 7.39 -13.22
C TYR A 285 -34.79 6.61 -13.93
N LYS A 286 -36.02 7.16 -14.02
CA LYS A 286 -37.13 6.54 -14.76
C LYS A 286 -36.81 6.42 -16.24
N PHE A 287 -36.11 7.40 -16.82
CA PHE A 287 -35.60 7.32 -18.17
C PHE A 287 -34.63 6.17 -18.34
N ILE A 288 -33.71 5.98 -17.38
CA ILE A 288 -32.74 4.87 -17.37
C ILE A 288 -33.46 3.52 -17.26
N GLU A 289 -34.45 3.41 -16.37
CA GLU A 289 -35.24 2.19 -16.20
C GLU A 289 -36.00 1.81 -17.48
N ARG A 290 -36.63 2.80 -18.12
CA ARG A 290 -37.44 2.60 -19.31
C ARG A 290 -36.61 2.19 -20.54
N HIS A 291 -35.51 2.91 -20.82
CA HIS A 291 -34.72 2.69 -22.04
C HIS A 291 -33.63 1.66 -21.84
N GLY A 292 -33.10 1.49 -20.60
CA GLY A 292 -32.09 0.50 -20.28
C GLY A 292 -32.67 -0.87 -19.87
N GLN A 293 -33.97 -0.97 -19.60
CA GLN A 293 -34.62 -2.18 -19.06
C GLN A 293 -33.91 -2.71 -17.79
N VAL A 294 -33.48 -1.81 -16.93
CA VAL A 294 -32.78 -2.10 -15.68
C VAL A 294 -33.52 -1.49 -14.50
N LYS A 295 -33.37 -2.07 -13.31
CA LYS A 295 -33.96 -1.51 -12.10
C LYS A 295 -32.97 -0.64 -11.36
N CYS A 296 -33.38 0.59 -11.02
CA CYS A 296 -32.57 1.54 -10.28
C CYS A 296 -32.90 1.52 -8.78
N TYR A 297 -31.87 1.56 -7.94
CA TYR A 297 -31.98 1.66 -6.50
C TYR A 297 -31.15 2.83 -5.98
N PHE A 298 -31.55 3.40 -4.85
CA PHE A 298 -30.88 4.54 -4.25
C PHE A 298 -30.38 4.21 -2.85
N ALA A 299 -29.12 4.54 -2.61
CA ALA A 299 -28.49 4.34 -1.30
C ALA A 299 -29.12 5.24 -0.23
N THR A 300 -29.02 4.82 1.04
CA THR A 300 -29.41 5.65 2.17
C THR A 300 -28.53 6.91 2.20
N PRO A 301 -29.10 8.10 2.41
CA PRO A 301 -28.30 9.31 2.61
C PRO A 301 -27.25 9.10 3.71
N TYR A 302 -26.03 9.60 3.48
CA TYR A 302 -24.87 9.47 4.40
C TYR A 302 -24.32 8.06 4.63
N HIS A 303 -24.88 7.01 4.03
CA HIS A 303 -24.42 5.64 4.15
C HIS A 303 -23.48 5.27 2.98
N SER A 304 -22.31 5.91 2.90
CA SER A 304 -21.33 5.69 1.81
C SER A 304 -20.85 4.24 1.74
N TRP A 305 -20.86 3.50 2.87
CA TRP A 305 -20.44 2.09 2.91
C TRP A 305 -21.35 1.15 2.12
N GLU A 306 -22.61 1.53 1.86
CA GLU A 306 -23.51 0.74 1.00
C GLU A 306 -23.03 0.65 -0.44
N ARG A 307 -22.14 1.58 -0.86
CA ARG A 307 -21.50 1.67 -2.18
C ARG A 307 -19.97 1.61 -2.13
N GLY A 308 -19.42 0.80 -1.25
CA GLY A 308 -17.98 0.68 -1.03
C GLY A 308 -17.18 0.25 -2.27
N THR A 309 -17.84 -0.39 -3.27
CA THR A 309 -17.20 -0.74 -4.54
C THR A 309 -16.85 0.50 -5.35
N ASN A 310 -17.79 1.44 -5.43
CA ASN A 310 -17.57 2.74 -6.09
C ASN A 310 -16.52 3.58 -5.40
N GLU A 311 -16.59 3.72 -4.07
CA GLU A 311 -15.62 4.51 -3.32
C GLU A 311 -14.18 4.04 -3.59
N ASN A 312 -13.97 2.73 -3.54
CA ASN A 312 -12.65 2.17 -3.86
C ASN A 312 -12.24 2.42 -5.30
N THR A 313 -13.16 2.28 -6.26
CA THR A 313 -12.90 2.47 -7.69
C THR A 313 -12.64 3.93 -8.01
N ASN A 314 -13.42 4.85 -7.45
CA ASN A 314 -13.19 6.28 -7.57
C ASN A 314 -11.81 6.67 -7.03
N GLY A 315 -11.37 6.03 -5.93
CA GLY A 315 -10.01 6.18 -5.42
C GLY A 315 -8.93 5.67 -6.38
N LEU A 316 -9.22 4.72 -7.26
CA LEU A 316 -8.31 4.28 -8.33
C LEU A 316 -8.34 5.23 -9.53
N ILE A 317 -9.53 5.68 -9.94
CA ILE A 317 -9.70 6.68 -11.01
C ILE A 317 -8.93 7.95 -10.68
N ARG A 318 -8.90 8.36 -9.40
CA ARG A 318 -8.15 9.53 -8.92
C ARG A 318 -6.62 9.40 -9.04
N GLN A 319 -6.09 8.26 -9.41
CA GLN A 319 -4.69 8.12 -9.81
C GLN A 319 -4.44 8.70 -11.21
N TYR A 320 -5.45 8.65 -12.08
CA TYR A 320 -5.42 9.16 -13.46
C TYR A 320 -6.01 10.56 -13.56
N LEU A 321 -7.04 10.83 -12.78
CA LEU A 321 -7.78 12.11 -12.73
C LEU A 321 -7.68 12.68 -11.31
N PRO A 322 -6.56 13.35 -10.94
CA PRO A 322 -6.35 13.86 -9.58
C PRO A 322 -7.43 14.83 -9.13
N LYS A 323 -7.69 14.92 -7.82
CA LYS A 323 -8.54 15.96 -7.28
C LYS A 323 -7.89 17.33 -7.50
N GLY A 324 -8.73 18.34 -7.78
CA GLY A 324 -8.25 19.71 -7.99
C GLY A 324 -7.77 20.01 -9.41
N THR A 325 -7.86 19.04 -10.34
CA THR A 325 -7.60 19.30 -11.77
C THR A 325 -8.91 19.42 -12.55
N SER A 326 -8.94 20.32 -13.54
CA SER A 326 -10.06 20.40 -14.46
C SER A 326 -10.15 19.17 -15.34
N MET A 327 -11.36 18.75 -15.66
CA MET A 327 -11.64 17.66 -16.58
C MET A 327 -12.16 18.15 -17.94
N ALA A 328 -12.09 19.46 -18.22
CA ALA A 328 -12.58 20.03 -19.47
C ALA A 328 -11.87 19.45 -20.71
N HIS A 329 -10.56 19.21 -20.59
CA HIS A 329 -9.71 18.67 -21.65
C HIS A 329 -9.77 17.15 -21.81
N ILE A 330 -10.41 16.44 -20.87
CA ILE A 330 -10.52 14.97 -20.93
C ILE A 330 -11.52 14.59 -22.03
N THR A 331 -11.11 13.66 -22.88
CA THR A 331 -11.94 13.09 -23.96
C THR A 331 -12.55 11.74 -23.55
N GLN A 332 -13.52 11.25 -24.35
CA GLN A 332 -14.01 9.87 -24.14
C GLN A 332 -12.91 8.84 -24.38
N ALA A 333 -12.02 9.07 -25.34
CA ALA A 333 -10.87 8.17 -25.58
C ALA A 333 -9.93 8.07 -24.36
N ASP A 334 -9.75 9.16 -23.61
CA ASP A 334 -9.00 9.13 -22.34
C ASP A 334 -9.74 8.31 -21.29
N CYS A 335 -11.05 8.43 -21.20
CA CYS A 335 -11.90 7.63 -20.31
C CYS A 335 -11.79 6.13 -20.66
N ASP A 336 -11.82 5.77 -21.93
CA ASP A 336 -11.73 4.39 -22.42
C ASP A 336 -10.35 3.81 -22.12
N ARG A 337 -9.27 4.59 -22.27
CA ARG A 337 -7.92 4.20 -21.88
C ARG A 337 -7.81 3.93 -20.38
N ILE A 338 -8.36 4.81 -19.54
CA ILE A 338 -8.39 4.63 -18.07
C ILE A 338 -9.22 3.39 -17.71
N GLN A 339 -10.39 3.25 -18.31
CA GLN A 339 -11.26 2.09 -18.15
C GLN A 339 -10.53 0.78 -18.45
N LYS A 340 -9.82 0.71 -19.57
CA LYS A 340 -9.00 -0.45 -19.94
C LYS A 340 -7.93 -0.74 -18.91
N CYS A 341 -7.15 0.26 -18.50
CA CYS A 341 -6.12 0.11 -17.46
C CYS A 341 -6.69 -0.43 -16.14
N LEU A 342 -7.89 0.02 -15.74
CA LEU A 342 -8.54 -0.43 -14.51
C LEU A 342 -9.10 -1.86 -14.63
N ASN A 343 -9.63 -2.22 -15.80
CA ASN A 343 -10.23 -3.53 -16.06
C ASN A 343 -9.18 -4.62 -16.32
N ASP A 344 -8.00 -4.24 -16.79
CA ASP A 344 -6.85 -5.14 -16.96
C ASP A 344 -5.98 -5.23 -15.70
N ARG A 345 -6.31 -4.45 -14.66
CA ARG A 345 -5.56 -4.43 -13.40
C ARG A 345 -6.00 -5.58 -12.48
N PRO A 346 -5.08 -6.48 -12.06
CA PRO A 346 -5.41 -7.61 -11.19
C PRO A 346 -5.99 -7.17 -9.84
N ARG A 347 -6.93 -7.96 -9.30
CA ARG A 347 -7.56 -7.66 -8.00
C ARG A 347 -7.32 -8.79 -7.01
N LYS A 348 -6.81 -8.46 -5.82
CA LYS A 348 -6.57 -9.45 -4.74
C LYS A 348 -7.84 -10.24 -4.41
N ARG A 349 -9.00 -9.55 -4.29
CA ARG A 349 -10.30 -10.19 -4.01
C ARG A 349 -10.78 -11.16 -5.08
N LEU A 350 -10.19 -11.10 -6.29
CA LEU A 350 -10.51 -11.98 -7.42
C LEU A 350 -9.40 -13.04 -7.64
N GLY A 351 -8.60 -13.34 -6.61
CA GLY A 351 -7.47 -14.24 -6.77
C GLY A 351 -6.41 -13.75 -7.75
N TYR A 352 -6.24 -12.42 -7.85
CA TYR A 352 -5.36 -11.74 -8.81
C TYR A 352 -5.76 -11.90 -10.28
N GLN A 353 -6.99 -12.32 -10.57
CA GLN A 353 -7.58 -12.20 -11.89
C GLN A 353 -7.99 -10.76 -12.18
N THR A 354 -8.16 -10.43 -13.47
CA THR A 354 -8.59 -9.08 -13.89
C THR A 354 -10.12 -8.99 -13.99
N PRO A 355 -10.71 -7.80 -13.72
CA PRO A 355 -12.14 -7.57 -13.92
C PRO A 355 -12.62 -7.95 -15.34
N ALA A 356 -11.85 -7.59 -16.37
CA ALA A 356 -12.17 -7.91 -17.76
C ALA A 356 -12.27 -9.42 -17.98
N ALA A 357 -11.26 -10.19 -17.55
CA ALA A 357 -11.23 -11.64 -17.73
C ALA A 357 -12.44 -12.33 -17.07
N LEU A 358 -12.86 -11.84 -15.89
CA LEU A 358 -14.01 -12.42 -15.19
C LEU A 358 -15.35 -12.01 -15.81
N LEU A 359 -15.47 -10.79 -16.32
CA LEU A 359 -16.69 -10.35 -16.98
C LEU A 359 -16.91 -11.08 -18.32
N HIS A 360 -15.82 -11.39 -19.05
CA HIS A 360 -15.91 -12.09 -20.34
C HIS A 360 -16.18 -13.60 -20.20
N ARG A 361 -15.84 -14.21 -19.05
CA ARG A 361 -16.10 -15.63 -18.77
C ARG A 361 -17.52 -15.93 -18.30
N ALA A 362 -18.30 -14.93 -17.97
CA ALA A 362 -19.64 -15.03 -17.42
C ALA A 362 -20.69 -14.57 -18.41
#